data_8ebbeaecc7316733a2a9fdfb7c02e051
#
_entry.id   8ebbeaecc7316733a2a9fdfb7c02e051
#
_cell.length_a   1.000
_cell.length_b   1.000
_cell.length_c   1.000
_cell.angle_alpha   90.00
_cell.angle_beta   90.00
_cell.angle_gamma   90.00
#
_symmetry.space_group_name_H-M   'P 1'
#
loop_
_entity.id
_entity.type
_entity.pdbx_description
1 polymer ?
#
loop_
_entity_poly.entity_id
_entity_poly.type
_entity_poly.pdbx_seq_one_letter_code
_entity_poly.pdbx_strand_id
1 'polypeptide(L)'
;MAKSKKRKQRRNVSRGVAHIKATFNNTIVTITDTNGDTLCYASAGTVGFKGSRKSTPFAAQRAAEVAAERATKFGLKEVEVRVKGPGSGRESAITALQAAGLNIKAIEDVTPLPHNGCRPPKKRRV
;
A
#
# COMPACT_ATOMS: atom_id res chain seq x y z
N MET A 1 6.00 -21.02 27.76
CA MET A 1 5.82 -20.68 27.28
C MET A 1 5.42 -20.04 27.11
N ALA A 2 5.70 -20.06 26.83
CA ALA A 2 5.47 -19.50 26.45
C ALA A 2 4.64 -19.16 26.16
N LYS A 3 4.33 -18.79 26.34
CA LYS A 3 3.47 -18.57 26.02
C LYS A 3 3.18 -18.43 25.17
N SER A 4 3.02 -18.99 25.72
CA SER A 4 2.67 -19.08 24.44
C SER A 4 2.13 -17.83 23.96
N LYS A 5 2.72 -17.37 23.13
CA LYS A 5 2.24 -16.37 22.41
C LYS A 5 0.95 -16.72 21.96
N LYS A 6 -0.05 -16.18 22.46
CA LYS A 6 -1.27 -16.22 21.86
C LYS A 6 -1.09 -15.76 20.48
N ARG A 7 -1.17 -16.67 19.59
CA ARG A 7 -1.29 -16.30 18.26
C ARG A 7 -2.45 -15.43 18.12
N LYS A 8 -2.25 -14.25 17.65
CA LYS A 8 -3.33 -13.43 17.23
C LYS A 8 -4.14 -14.24 16.30
N GLN A 9 -5.38 -14.43 16.58
CA GLN A 9 -6.27 -15.04 15.66
C GLN A 9 -6.28 -14.23 14.40
N ARG A 10 -6.12 -14.87 13.29
CA ARG A 10 -6.24 -14.21 12.01
C ARG A 10 -7.66 -13.73 11.88
N ARG A 11 -7.79 -12.44 11.63
CA ARG A 11 -9.10 -11.87 11.38
C ARG A 11 -9.58 -12.36 10.03
N ASN A 12 -10.86 -12.68 9.97
CA ASN A 12 -11.48 -13.08 8.73
C ASN A 12 -12.14 -11.84 8.14
N VAL A 13 -11.47 -11.22 7.17
CA VAL A 13 -11.92 -9.97 6.59
C VAL A 13 -12.11 -10.18 5.09
N SER A 14 -13.33 -10.01 4.58
CA SER A 14 -13.60 -10.17 3.16
C SER A 14 -13.50 -8.88 2.38
N ARG A 15 -13.68 -7.75 3.05
CA ARG A 15 -13.57 -6.42 2.43
C ARG A 15 -12.51 -5.60 3.10
N GLY A 16 -11.75 -4.87 2.34
CA GLY A 16 -10.73 -4.02 2.90
C GLY A 16 -10.45 -2.82 2.02
N VAL A 17 -9.47 -2.05 2.45
CA VAL A 17 -9.02 -0.87 1.74
C VAL A 17 -7.53 -1.01 1.49
N ALA A 18 -7.12 -0.84 0.25
CA ALA A 18 -5.71 -0.84 -0.10
C ALA A 18 -5.25 0.61 -0.23
N HIS A 19 -4.38 1.03 0.66
CA HIS A 19 -3.83 2.38 0.65
C HIS A 19 -2.49 2.34 -0.06
N ILE A 20 -2.39 3.00 -1.20
CA ILE A 20 -1.17 3.05 -1.98
C ILE A 20 -0.60 4.46 -1.87
N LYS A 21 0.57 4.57 -1.26
CA LYS A 21 1.28 5.84 -1.19
C LYS A 21 2.45 5.76 -2.14
N ALA A 22 2.36 6.47 -3.24
CA ALA A 22 3.39 6.48 -4.28
C ALA A 22 4.09 7.82 -4.29
N THR A 23 5.36 7.82 -3.94
CA THR A 23 6.18 9.02 -3.98
C THR A 23 7.26 8.86 -5.04
N PHE A 24 8.03 9.91 -5.28
CA PHE A 24 9.13 9.82 -6.23
C PHE A 24 10.26 8.91 -5.73
N ASN A 25 10.25 8.56 -4.46
CA ASN A 25 11.31 7.74 -3.85
C ASN A 25 10.87 6.32 -3.53
N ASN A 26 9.58 6.07 -3.39
CA ASN A 26 9.12 4.77 -2.91
C ASN A 26 7.63 4.59 -3.17
N THR A 27 7.17 3.35 -3.09
CA THR A 27 5.75 3.03 -3.11
C THR A 27 5.46 2.12 -1.93
N ILE A 28 4.47 2.48 -1.13
CA ILE A 28 4.06 1.72 0.04
C ILE A 28 2.61 1.30 -0.15
N VAL A 29 2.33 0.01 0.01
CA VAL A 29 0.98 -0.53 -0.07
C VAL A 29 0.60 -1.05 1.29
N THR A 30 -0.45 -0.49 1.86
CA THR A 30 -0.96 -0.91 3.17
C THR A 30 -2.39 -1.37 2.98
N ILE A 31 -2.71 -2.56 3.45
CA ILE A 31 -4.06 -3.10 3.33
C ILE A 31 -4.69 -3.14 4.71
N THR A 32 -5.86 -2.51 4.82
CA THR A 32 -6.58 -2.41 6.08
C THR A 32 -7.97 -2.99 5.93
N ASP A 33 -8.66 -3.18 7.04
CA ASP A 33 -10.08 -3.51 6.99
C ASP A 33 -10.87 -2.21 6.79
N THR A 34 -12.20 -2.32 6.78
CA THR A 34 -13.05 -1.14 6.54
C THR A 34 -13.03 -0.15 7.69
N ASN A 35 -12.58 -0.56 8.86
CA ASN A 35 -12.45 0.32 10.02
C ASN A 35 -11.11 1.04 10.08
N GLY A 36 -10.17 0.67 9.21
CA GLY A 36 -8.86 1.29 9.18
C GLY A 36 -7.78 0.52 9.91
N ASP A 37 -8.10 -0.63 10.47
CA ASP A 37 -7.09 -1.45 11.17
C ASP A 37 -6.20 -2.14 10.15
N THR A 38 -4.90 -1.96 10.27
CA THR A 38 -3.94 -2.50 9.31
C THR A 38 -3.86 -4.03 9.41
N LEU A 39 -4.04 -4.69 8.28
CA LEU A 39 -3.89 -6.14 8.19
C LEU A 39 -2.48 -6.53 7.76
N CYS A 40 -1.96 -5.86 6.74
CA CYS A 40 -0.63 -6.12 6.24
C CYS A 40 -0.13 -4.95 5.43
N TYR A 41 1.16 -4.94 5.15
CA TYR A 41 1.74 -3.90 4.30
C TYR A 41 2.97 -4.45 3.59
N ALA A 42 3.37 -3.76 2.54
CA ALA A 42 4.63 -4.01 1.86
C ALA A 42 5.04 -2.73 1.16
N SER A 43 6.33 -2.57 0.97
CA SER A 43 6.83 -1.42 0.23
C SER A 43 7.97 -1.89 -0.68
N ALA A 44 8.38 -1.01 -1.60
CA ALA A 44 9.50 -1.34 -2.46
C ALA A 44 10.76 -1.70 -1.64
N GLY A 45 10.95 -1.00 -0.53
CA GLY A 45 12.08 -1.29 0.36
C GLY A 45 11.98 -2.65 1.03
N THR A 46 10.78 -3.04 1.46
CA THR A 46 10.60 -4.32 2.17
C THR A 46 10.71 -5.53 1.24
N VAL A 47 10.54 -5.34 -0.07
CA VAL A 47 10.71 -6.44 -1.03
C VAL A 47 12.09 -6.47 -1.66
N GLY A 48 13.03 -5.70 -1.13
CA GLY A 48 14.42 -5.81 -1.49
C GLY A 48 15.00 -4.75 -2.42
N PHE A 49 14.22 -3.78 -2.87
CA PHE A 49 14.72 -2.71 -3.72
C PHE A 49 15.42 -1.66 -2.87
N LYS A 50 16.45 -1.06 -3.42
CA LYS A 50 17.25 -0.06 -2.71
C LYS A 50 17.47 1.17 -3.56
N GLY A 51 17.62 2.31 -2.90
CA GLY A 51 17.95 3.57 -3.57
C GLY A 51 16.91 3.96 -4.60
N SER A 52 17.36 4.38 -5.77
CA SER A 52 16.47 4.86 -6.82
C SER A 52 15.58 3.77 -7.39
N ARG A 53 15.91 2.51 -7.18
CA ARG A 53 15.08 1.41 -7.68
C ARG A 53 13.75 1.32 -6.96
N LYS A 54 13.64 1.88 -5.76
CA LYS A 54 12.39 1.86 -5.01
C LYS A 54 11.28 2.67 -5.67
N SER A 55 11.63 3.63 -6.53
CA SER A 55 10.64 4.48 -7.18
C SER A 55 10.15 3.94 -8.52
N THR A 56 10.64 2.77 -8.95
CA THR A 56 10.28 2.24 -10.26
C THR A 56 8.90 1.59 -10.24
N PRO A 57 8.18 1.58 -11.38
CA PRO A 57 6.90 0.88 -11.44
C PRO A 57 7.02 -0.61 -11.14
N PHE A 58 8.13 -1.24 -11.52
CA PHE A 58 8.35 -2.64 -11.21
C PHE A 58 8.42 -2.90 -9.71
N ALA A 59 9.10 -2.01 -8.99
CA ALA A 59 9.16 -2.13 -7.53
C ALA A 59 7.78 -1.99 -6.89
N ALA A 60 6.96 -1.07 -7.40
CA ALA A 60 5.59 -0.90 -6.93
C ALA A 60 4.76 -2.15 -7.19
N GLN A 61 4.93 -2.75 -8.36
CA GLN A 61 4.25 -3.99 -8.71
C GLN A 61 4.61 -5.10 -7.72
N ARG A 62 5.89 -5.27 -7.43
CA ARG A 62 6.33 -6.30 -6.49
C ARG A 62 5.79 -6.05 -5.08
N ALA A 63 5.81 -4.80 -4.64
CA ALA A 63 5.27 -4.45 -3.33
C ALA A 63 3.78 -4.79 -3.24
N ALA A 64 3.02 -4.46 -4.26
CA ALA A 64 1.60 -4.75 -4.28
C ALA A 64 1.32 -6.26 -4.32
N GLU A 65 2.12 -7.01 -5.07
CA GLU A 65 2.01 -8.46 -5.12
C GLU A 65 2.20 -9.08 -3.74
N VAL A 66 3.24 -8.64 -3.03
CA VAL A 66 3.53 -9.16 -1.70
C VAL A 66 2.43 -8.79 -0.72
N ALA A 67 1.94 -7.55 -0.78
CA ALA A 67 0.86 -7.11 0.08
C ALA A 67 -0.42 -7.92 -0.17
N ALA A 68 -0.74 -8.16 -1.44
CA ALA A 68 -1.92 -8.95 -1.80
C ALA A 68 -1.81 -10.39 -1.33
N GLU A 69 -0.64 -10.99 -1.45
CA GLU A 69 -0.38 -12.32 -0.98
C GLU A 69 -0.64 -12.43 0.52
N ARG A 70 -0.13 -11.46 1.28
CA ARG A 70 -0.34 -11.42 2.72
C ARG A 70 -1.80 -11.19 3.07
N ALA A 71 -2.48 -10.36 2.29
CA ALA A 71 -3.89 -10.06 2.53
C ALA A 71 -4.80 -11.26 2.30
N THR A 72 -4.48 -12.11 1.33
CA THR A 72 -5.31 -13.29 1.07
C THR A 72 -5.32 -14.25 2.24
N LYS A 73 -4.31 -14.20 3.10
CA LYS A 73 -4.28 -15.03 4.31
C LYS A 73 -5.35 -14.61 5.32
N PHE A 74 -5.88 -13.41 5.18
CA PHE A 74 -6.99 -12.92 6.03
C PHE A 74 -8.35 -13.15 5.37
N GLY A 75 -8.37 -13.80 4.22
CA GLY A 75 -9.61 -14.05 3.49
C GLY A 75 -10.10 -12.88 2.67
N LEU A 76 -9.26 -11.88 2.45
CA LEU A 76 -9.65 -10.67 1.73
C LEU A 76 -9.96 -10.99 0.27
N LYS A 77 -11.10 -10.51 -0.22
CA LYS A 77 -11.53 -10.73 -1.60
C LYS A 77 -11.81 -9.44 -2.35
N GLU A 78 -12.33 -8.44 -1.67
CA GLU A 78 -12.70 -7.16 -2.27
C GLU A 78 -11.95 -6.03 -1.62
N VAL A 79 -11.48 -5.09 -2.39
CA VAL A 79 -10.79 -3.92 -1.85
C VAL A 79 -11.23 -2.66 -2.57
N GLU A 80 -11.22 -1.56 -1.82
CA GLU A 80 -11.26 -0.23 -2.41
C GLU A 80 -9.82 0.25 -2.41
N VAL A 81 -9.42 0.88 -3.50
CA VAL A 81 -8.06 1.38 -3.61
C VAL A 81 -8.06 2.88 -3.39
N ARG A 82 -7.24 3.34 -2.47
CA ARG A 82 -7.03 4.77 -2.22
C ARG A 82 -5.59 5.10 -2.52
N VAL A 83 -5.38 5.89 -3.55
CA VAL A 83 -4.04 6.23 -4.03
C VAL A 83 -3.68 7.62 -3.57
N LYS A 84 -2.45 7.79 -3.10
CA LYS A 84 -1.96 9.06 -2.61
C LYS A 84 -0.57 9.30 -3.17
N GLY A 85 -0.37 10.49 -3.75
CA GLY A 85 0.95 10.92 -4.19
C GLY A 85 1.16 10.81 -5.69
N PRO A 86 2.20 11.48 -6.19
CA PRO A 86 2.45 11.59 -7.64
C PRO A 86 3.39 10.53 -8.21
N GLY A 87 3.81 9.54 -7.44
CA GLY A 87 4.80 8.57 -7.88
C GLY A 87 4.37 7.74 -9.08
N SER A 88 5.31 7.24 -9.84
CA SER A 88 5.05 6.44 -11.03
C SER A 88 4.50 5.05 -10.73
N GLY A 89 4.55 4.62 -9.48
CA GLY A 89 4.09 3.30 -9.10
C GLY A 89 2.59 3.14 -8.91
N ARG A 90 1.81 4.23 -9.06
CA ARG A 90 0.38 4.19 -8.79
C ARG A 90 -0.35 3.12 -9.58
N GLU A 91 -0.26 3.20 -10.91
CA GLU A 91 -0.99 2.28 -11.78
C GLU A 91 -0.46 0.86 -11.70
N SER A 92 0.86 0.71 -11.59
CA SER A 92 1.47 -0.61 -11.49
C SER A 92 1.02 -1.34 -10.24
N ALA A 93 0.90 -0.62 -9.12
CA ALA A 93 0.44 -1.22 -7.88
C ALA A 93 -1.02 -1.67 -7.98
N ILE A 94 -1.88 -0.83 -8.57
CA ILE A 94 -3.29 -1.17 -8.73
C ILE A 94 -3.44 -2.40 -9.62
N THR A 95 -2.73 -2.43 -10.74
CA THR A 95 -2.77 -3.56 -11.66
C THR A 95 -2.30 -4.84 -10.99
N ALA A 96 -1.26 -4.74 -10.18
CA ALA A 96 -0.73 -5.90 -9.46
C ALA A 96 -1.71 -6.45 -8.44
N LEU A 97 -2.42 -5.58 -7.73
CA LEU A 97 -3.46 -6.01 -6.78
C LEU A 97 -4.56 -6.78 -7.50
N GLN A 98 -4.97 -6.27 -8.66
CA GLN A 98 -6.00 -6.92 -9.46
C GLN A 98 -5.52 -8.27 -10.00
N ALA A 99 -4.28 -8.33 -10.47
CA ALA A 99 -3.69 -9.55 -11.00
C ALA A 99 -3.53 -10.63 -9.92
N ALA A 100 -3.38 -10.22 -8.67
CA ALA A 100 -3.24 -11.16 -7.56
C ALA A 100 -4.58 -11.78 -7.12
N GLY A 101 -5.67 -11.37 -7.75
CA GLY A 101 -6.97 -11.96 -7.48
C GLY A 101 -7.90 -11.15 -6.60
N LEU A 102 -7.47 -9.96 -6.19
CA LEU A 102 -8.35 -9.08 -5.42
C LEU A 102 -9.30 -8.34 -6.36
N ASN A 103 -10.57 -8.29 -5.97
CA ASN A 103 -11.57 -7.61 -6.76
C ASN A 103 -11.61 -6.14 -6.34
N ILE A 104 -11.22 -5.26 -7.24
CA ILE A 104 -11.18 -3.82 -6.96
C ILE A 104 -12.55 -3.23 -7.21
N LYS A 105 -13.19 -2.73 -6.16
CA LYS A 105 -14.53 -2.16 -6.24
C LYS A 105 -14.54 -0.69 -6.62
N ALA A 106 -13.54 0.05 -6.17
CA ALA A 106 -13.46 1.48 -6.43
C ALA A 106 -12.01 1.94 -6.32
N ILE A 107 -11.69 2.99 -7.05
CA ILE A 107 -10.36 3.60 -6.99
C ILE A 107 -10.56 5.08 -6.72
N GLU A 108 -9.92 5.59 -5.70
CA GLU A 108 -10.06 6.99 -5.28
C GLU A 108 -8.68 7.60 -5.09
N ASP A 109 -8.50 8.80 -5.60
CA ASP A 109 -7.26 9.54 -5.40
C ASP A 109 -7.46 10.45 -4.19
N VAL A 110 -6.70 10.20 -3.13
CA VAL A 110 -6.81 10.95 -1.88
C VAL A 110 -5.59 11.83 -1.64
N THR A 111 -4.86 12.17 -2.69
CA THR A 111 -3.72 13.05 -2.57
C THR A 111 -4.17 14.39 -1.97
N PRO A 112 -3.54 14.84 -0.87
CA PRO A 112 -3.98 16.06 -0.22
C PRO A 112 -3.65 17.30 -1.07
N LEU A 113 -4.62 18.20 -1.18
CA LEU A 113 -4.44 19.45 -1.89
C LEU A 113 -4.64 20.58 -0.89
N PRO A 114 -3.57 21.23 -0.40
CA PRO A 114 -3.75 22.28 0.58
C PRO A 114 -4.40 23.51 -0.03
N HIS A 115 -5.28 24.14 0.76
CA HIS A 115 -5.91 25.39 0.36
C HIS A 115 -5.03 26.53 0.87
N ASN A 116 -3.89 26.75 0.22
CA ASN A 116 -2.87 27.71 0.66
C ASN A 116 -2.23 27.37 2.00
N GLY A 117 -2.32 26.17 2.44
CA GLY A 117 -1.82 25.65 3.72
C GLY A 117 -0.57 26.33 4.31
N CYS A 118 0.31 25.54 4.85
CA CYS A 118 1.54 26.03 5.46
C CYS A 118 2.55 26.45 4.40
N ARG A 119 3.38 27.42 4.75
CA ARG A 119 4.49 27.80 3.89
C ARG A 119 5.44 26.60 3.74
N PRO A 120 5.80 26.22 2.52
CA PRO A 120 6.74 25.11 2.33
C PRO A 120 8.12 25.45 2.86
N PRO A 121 8.94 24.45 3.18
CA PRO A 121 10.30 24.69 3.64
C PRO A 121 11.13 25.34 2.53
N LYS A 122 12.21 25.99 2.93
CA LYS A 122 13.06 26.62 1.95
C LYS A 122 13.73 25.56 1.08
N LYS A 123 14.14 25.99 -0.11
CA LYS A 123 14.78 25.11 -1.07
C LYS A 123 16.02 24.46 -0.47
N ARG A 124 16.14 23.16 -0.65
CA ARG A 124 17.32 22.43 -0.18
C ARG A 124 18.54 22.85 -0.96
N ARG A 125 19.62 23.04 -0.25
CA ARG A 125 20.89 23.21 -0.90
C ARG A 125 21.39 21.84 -1.32
N VAL A 126 21.79 21.74 -2.54
CA VAL A 126 22.33 20.50 -3.06
C VAL A 126 23.79 20.66 -3.34
#